data_6efa4995cf5e21d85c28592566ef210f
#
_entry.id   6efa4995cf5e21d85c28592566ef210f
#
_cell.length_a   1.000
_cell.length_b   1.000
_cell.length_c   1.000
_cell.angle_alpha   90.00
_cell.angle_beta   90.00
_cell.angle_gamma   90.00
#
_symmetry.space_group_name_H-M   'P 1'
#
loop_
_entity.id
_entity.type
_entity.pdbx_description
1 polymer ?
#
loop_
_entity_poly.entity_id
_entity_poly.type
_entity_poly.pdbx_seq_one_letter_code
_entity_poly.pdbx_strand_id
1 'polypeptide(L)'
;MLTPFTVPLLEQILGSKGLGLAFSQGISQISIDSRQVLHPEQTLFVALKGAKADGITYVDSLIKAGVRCFLVAQNAALHASWLEKACFIPVSDTRAALQSLASFQRGEFTKPIVGITGSNGKTIVKEWLGQVLSQQFAVAKSPKSYNSQVGVPLSIFGIQPYHQVAILEAGVSKKGDMDALAGMISPDLGIFTNIGSAHEEGFAGINEKIAEKLKLFAGTKLLLYCKDQVLLAQNIEQQVPEENRISWSKNPGADFSVSWKSLESSSRIVVMKQDLQTQTFQVPFTDQASLENVTHVILAALSLGQEAPAIQEGLSHLKPVDMRLTLKPGLNESLLIDDTYNNDLAGLRVALEFLSQQRPKRSKILILSDLLQQGLPEKIYTEVAELIQSYRIDRIIGVGTEIRRLEKLVEIGRAHV
;
A
#
# COMPACT_ATOMS: atom_id res chain seq x y z
N MET A 1 19.58 -3.40 -5.65
CA MET A 1 19.95 -2.06 -5.14
C MET A 1 20.53 -1.20 -6.24
N LEU A 2 20.29 0.10 -6.21
CA LEU A 2 20.85 1.04 -7.20
C LEU A 2 22.35 1.19 -7.02
N THR A 3 22.79 1.53 -5.81
CA THR A 3 24.20 1.66 -5.44
C THR A 3 24.49 0.71 -4.29
N PRO A 4 25.45 -0.23 -4.43
CA PRO A 4 25.90 -1.06 -3.32
C PRO A 4 26.48 -0.21 -2.21
N PHE A 5 26.18 -0.53 -0.95
CA PHE A 5 26.79 0.16 0.19
C PHE A 5 28.17 -0.40 0.48
N THR A 6 29.05 0.46 0.98
CA THR A 6 30.30 0.10 1.64
C THR A 6 30.27 0.58 3.08
N VAL A 7 31.08 0.03 3.97
CA VAL A 7 31.12 0.49 5.36
C VAL A 7 31.45 1.98 5.45
N PRO A 8 32.43 2.55 4.73
CA PRO A 8 32.67 3.99 4.73
C PRO A 8 31.47 4.82 4.29
N LEU A 9 30.70 4.36 3.29
CA LEU A 9 29.47 5.05 2.85
C LEU A 9 28.36 4.97 3.91
N LEU A 10 28.20 3.81 4.55
CA LEU A 10 27.27 3.67 5.68
C LEU A 10 27.64 4.61 6.85
N GLU A 11 28.93 4.67 7.20
CA GLU A 11 29.43 5.59 8.24
C GLU A 11 29.16 7.06 7.91
N GLN A 12 29.35 7.43 6.65
CA GLN A 12 29.08 8.79 6.17
C GLN A 12 27.59 9.13 6.26
N ILE A 13 26.70 8.24 5.76
CA ILE A 13 25.25 8.48 5.77
C ILE A 13 24.70 8.52 7.20
N LEU A 14 25.19 7.61 8.07
CA LEU A 14 24.64 7.41 9.41
C LEU A 14 25.35 8.25 10.49
N GLY A 15 26.46 8.88 10.16
CA GLY A 15 27.26 9.65 11.12
C GLY A 15 27.82 8.79 12.27
N SER A 16 28.07 7.50 12.02
CA SER A 16 28.47 6.53 13.04
C SER A 16 29.61 5.65 12.53
N LYS A 17 30.59 5.39 13.38
CA LYS A 17 31.74 4.54 13.05
C LYS A 17 31.45 3.06 13.29
N GLY A 18 31.90 2.22 12.36
CA GLY A 18 31.87 0.77 12.50
C GLY A 18 32.82 0.29 13.62
N LEU A 19 32.36 -0.71 14.34
CA LEU A 19 33.11 -1.39 15.41
C LEU A 19 33.38 -2.85 14.99
N GLY A 20 34.48 -3.40 15.46
CA GLY A 20 34.84 -4.81 15.26
C GLY A 20 35.64 -5.04 13.97
N LEU A 21 35.38 -6.17 13.30
CA LEU A 21 36.12 -6.60 12.10
C LEU A 21 35.97 -5.59 10.96
N ALA A 22 37.07 -5.19 10.34
CA ALA A 22 37.02 -4.40 9.11
C ALA A 22 36.35 -5.17 7.98
N PHE A 23 35.34 -4.54 7.35
CA PHE A 23 34.57 -5.15 6.27
C PHE A 23 34.68 -4.30 5.01
N SER A 24 35.24 -4.89 3.95
CA SER A 24 35.56 -4.19 2.69
C SER A 24 34.67 -4.61 1.52
N GLN A 25 33.86 -5.66 1.66
CA GLN A 25 32.97 -6.11 0.60
C GLN A 25 31.80 -5.16 0.39
N GLY A 26 31.31 -5.10 -0.85
CA GLY A 26 30.09 -4.36 -1.17
C GLY A 26 28.84 -5.04 -0.59
N ILE A 27 27.96 -4.25 -0.03
CA ILE A 27 26.65 -4.68 0.51
C ILE A 27 25.62 -4.47 -0.58
N SER A 28 25.04 -5.55 -1.07
CA SER A 28 23.99 -5.55 -2.11
C SER A 28 22.62 -5.95 -1.59
N GLN A 29 22.51 -6.41 -0.33
CA GLN A 29 21.26 -6.78 0.32
C GLN A 29 21.16 -6.10 1.69
N ILE A 30 19.98 -5.54 1.99
CA ILE A 30 19.60 -5.15 3.35
C ILE A 30 18.48 -6.09 3.81
N SER A 31 18.62 -6.67 5.00
CA SER A 31 17.63 -7.56 5.59
C SER A 31 17.31 -7.17 7.04
N ILE A 32 16.05 -7.30 7.41
CA ILE A 32 15.54 -7.17 8.78
C ILE A 32 15.01 -8.50 9.33
N ASP A 33 14.97 -9.53 8.48
CA ASP A 33 14.45 -10.86 8.82
C ASP A 33 15.58 -11.89 8.59
N SER A 34 16.00 -12.56 9.65
CA SER A 34 17.08 -13.56 9.61
C SER A 34 16.81 -14.73 8.67
N ARG A 35 15.52 -15.00 8.37
CA ARG A 35 15.07 -16.08 7.46
C ARG A 35 15.16 -15.70 5.98
N GLN A 36 15.36 -14.42 5.67
CA GLN A 36 15.36 -13.87 4.30
C GLN A 36 16.75 -13.42 3.84
N VAL A 37 17.79 -13.86 4.51
CA VAL A 37 19.18 -13.59 4.11
C VAL A 37 19.58 -14.57 3.02
N LEU A 38 19.69 -14.07 1.77
CA LEU A 38 20.02 -14.88 0.59
C LEU A 38 21.51 -14.91 0.32
N HIS A 39 22.19 -13.77 0.54
CA HIS A 39 23.63 -13.59 0.30
C HIS A 39 24.30 -13.07 1.57
N PRO A 40 24.61 -13.96 2.54
CA PRO A 40 25.10 -13.54 3.86
C PRO A 40 26.30 -12.60 3.82
N GLU A 41 27.27 -12.85 2.95
CA GLU A 41 28.51 -12.07 2.83
C GLU A 41 28.30 -10.66 2.27
N GLN A 42 27.17 -10.42 1.58
CA GLN A 42 26.82 -9.12 0.99
C GLN A 42 25.61 -8.49 1.68
N THR A 43 25.25 -8.97 2.87
CA THR A 43 24.09 -8.50 3.60
C THR A 43 24.48 -7.57 4.74
N LEU A 44 23.82 -6.41 4.79
CA LEU A 44 23.67 -5.62 6.01
C LEU A 44 22.39 -6.10 6.74
N PHE A 45 22.57 -6.70 7.89
CA PHE A 45 21.43 -7.04 8.74
C PHE A 45 21.11 -5.89 9.68
N VAL A 46 19.87 -5.40 9.63
CA VAL A 46 19.40 -4.32 10.50
C VAL A 46 18.64 -4.94 11.67
N ALA A 47 19.25 -4.89 12.86
CA ALA A 47 18.68 -5.42 14.09
C ALA A 47 17.59 -4.49 14.66
N LEU A 48 16.39 -4.52 14.05
CA LEU A 48 15.26 -3.74 14.53
C LEU A 48 14.72 -4.31 15.85
N LYS A 49 14.38 -3.43 16.78
CA LYS A 49 13.63 -3.80 17.97
C LYS A 49 12.13 -3.64 17.72
N GLY A 50 11.44 -4.75 17.60
CA GLY A 50 9.98 -4.81 17.45
C GLY A 50 9.26 -5.06 18.78
N ALA A 51 7.93 -5.02 18.76
CA ALA A 51 7.11 -5.30 19.96
C ALA A 51 7.19 -6.75 20.45
N LYS A 52 7.44 -7.71 19.52
CA LYS A 52 7.44 -9.15 19.80
C LYS A 52 8.82 -9.80 19.70
N ALA A 53 9.78 -9.16 19.05
CA ALA A 53 11.11 -9.71 18.82
C ALA A 53 12.16 -8.59 18.75
N ASP A 54 13.37 -8.89 19.20
CA ASP A 54 14.53 -8.00 19.10
C ASP A 54 15.52 -8.62 18.10
N GLY A 55 15.85 -7.89 17.03
CA GLY A 55 16.76 -8.34 15.98
C GLY A 55 18.15 -8.72 16.47
N ILE A 56 18.61 -8.15 17.58
CA ILE A 56 19.91 -8.46 18.18
C ILE A 56 20.05 -9.94 18.58
N THR A 57 18.95 -10.59 18.93
CA THR A 57 18.93 -12.01 19.33
C THR A 57 19.31 -12.98 18.21
N TYR A 58 19.26 -12.54 16.95
CA TYR A 58 19.61 -13.35 15.78
C TYR A 58 21.06 -13.18 15.33
N VAL A 59 21.82 -12.24 15.92
CA VAL A 59 23.19 -11.90 15.47
C VAL A 59 24.12 -13.10 15.50
N ASP A 60 24.12 -13.89 16.59
CA ASP A 60 25.01 -15.06 16.68
C ASP A 60 24.76 -16.09 15.57
N SER A 61 23.50 -16.39 15.31
CA SER A 61 23.11 -17.31 14.24
C SER A 61 23.42 -16.79 12.84
N LEU A 62 23.29 -15.48 12.62
CA LEU A 62 23.61 -14.81 11.36
C LEU A 62 25.11 -14.74 11.11
N ILE A 63 25.94 -14.51 12.13
CA ILE A 63 27.40 -14.58 12.02
C ILE A 63 27.82 -16.01 11.62
N LYS A 64 27.22 -17.04 12.23
CA LYS A 64 27.44 -18.43 11.84
C LYS A 64 27.01 -18.74 10.40
N ALA A 65 25.94 -18.09 9.93
CA ALA A 65 25.47 -18.18 8.55
C ALA A 65 26.33 -17.39 7.53
N GLY A 66 27.28 -16.56 8.00
CA GLY A 66 28.18 -15.81 7.11
C GLY A 66 27.93 -14.32 7.00
N VAL A 67 26.92 -13.77 7.69
CA VAL A 67 26.71 -12.30 7.74
C VAL A 67 27.86 -11.62 8.49
N ARG A 68 28.36 -10.52 7.92
CA ARG A 68 29.56 -9.82 8.43
C ARG A 68 29.32 -8.34 8.69
N CYS A 69 28.15 -7.79 8.39
CA CYS A 69 27.84 -6.38 8.64
C CYS A 69 26.46 -6.25 9.31
N PHE A 70 26.42 -5.53 10.41
CA PHE A 70 25.21 -5.37 11.25
C PHE A 70 24.98 -3.90 11.59
N LEU A 71 23.73 -3.44 11.48
CA LEU A 71 23.26 -2.17 12.00
C LEU A 71 22.54 -2.44 13.32
N VAL A 72 22.99 -1.86 14.40
CA VAL A 72 22.53 -2.18 15.76
C VAL A 72 22.21 -0.92 16.56
N ALA A 73 21.39 -1.03 17.59
CA ALA A 73 21.19 0.07 18.53
C ALA A 73 22.49 0.37 19.31
N GLN A 74 22.77 1.65 19.57
CA GLN A 74 23.99 2.10 20.24
C GLN A 74 24.16 1.51 21.65
N ASN A 75 23.05 1.20 22.31
CA ASN A 75 23.03 0.58 23.63
C ASN A 75 22.94 -0.95 23.59
N ALA A 76 23.09 -1.58 22.43
CA ALA A 76 23.09 -3.03 22.32
C ALA A 76 24.33 -3.63 22.99
N ALA A 77 24.12 -4.71 23.73
CA ALA A 77 25.23 -5.46 24.33
C ALA A 77 25.93 -6.29 23.26
N LEU A 78 27.11 -5.83 22.80
CA LEU A 78 27.92 -6.53 21.81
C LEU A 78 28.92 -7.45 22.51
N HIS A 79 28.91 -8.74 22.19
CA HIS A 79 29.89 -9.70 22.71
C HIS A 79 31.23 -9.52 22.00
N ALA A 80 32.34 -9.63 22.74
CA ALA A 80 33.69 -9.54 22.17
C ALA A 80 33.90 -10.51 20.99
N SER A 81 33.40 -11.74 21.12
CA SER A 81 33.47 -12.78 20.08
C SER A 81 32.72 -12.42 18.79
N TRP A 82 31.77 -11.50 18.83
CA TRP A 82 31.09 -10.99 17.65
C TRP A 82 31.94 -9.93 16.94
N LEU A 83 32.57 -9.03 17.73
CA LEU A 83 33.44 -7.97 17.20
C LEU A 83 34.67 -8.52 16.47
N GLU A 84 35.15 -9.70 16.87
CA GLU A 84 36.22 -10.41 16.16
C GLU A 84 35.80 -10.95 14.77
N LYS A 85 34.48 -11.13 14.55
CA LYS A 85 33.95 -11.85 13.36
C LYS A 85 33.14 -10.98 12.41
N ALA A 86 32.67 -9.81 12.85
CA ALA A 86 31.79 -8.97 12.08
C ALA A 86 31.96 -7.47 12.41
N CYS A 87 31.54 -6.64 11.48
CA CYS A 87 31.43 -5.18 11.62
C CYS A 87 30.04 -4.82 12.16
N PHE A 88 30.02 -3.94 13.15
CA PHE A 88 28.80 -3.42 13.77
C PHE A 88 28.76 -1.91 13.65
N ILE A 89 27.68 -1.36 13.12
CA ILE A 89 27.45 0.08 13.03
C ILE A 89 26.40 0.46 14.07
N PRO A 90 26.80 1.03 15.22
CA PRO A 90 25.87 1.43 16.27
C PRO A 90 25.16 2.74 15.91
N VAL A 91 23.84 2.79 16.08
CA VAL A 91 23.03 3.99 15.83
C VAL A 91 22.02 4.22 16.96
N SER A 92 21.60 5.45 17.15
CA SER A 92 20.60 5.81 18.16
C SER A 92 19.24 5.17 17.92
N ASP A 93 18.82 5.10 16.65
CA ASP A 93 17.56 4.47 16.20
C ASP A 93 17.81 3.71 14.89
N THR A 94 17.69 2.37 14.97
CA THR A 94 17.92 1.47 13.81
C THR A 94 16.86 1.64 12.73
N ARG A 95 15.64 2.06 13.07
CA ARG A 95 14.58 2.35 12.08
C ARG A 95 14.87 3.66 11.34
N ALA A 96 15.22 4.71 12.07
CA ALA A 96 15.61 5.98 11.44
C ALA A 96 16.84 5.79 10.53
N ALA A 97 17.81 5.00 10.95
CA ALA A 97 18.98 4.65 10.16
C ALA A 97 18.58 3.89 8.87
N LEU A 98 17.69 2.89 8.96
CA LEU A 98 17.14 2.18 7.80
C LEU A 98 16.47 3.16 6.81
N GLN A 99 15.72 4.14 7.31
CA GLN A 99 15.05 5.17 6.52
C GLN A 99 16.06 6.11 5.85
N SER A 100 17.12 6.50 6.53
CA SER A 100 18.20 7.33 5.97
C SER A 100 18.90 6.62 4.81
N LEU A 101 19.21 5.32 4.97
CA LEU A 101 19.77 4.51 3.89
C LEU A 101 18.82 4.38 2.69
N ALA A 102 17.51 4.24 2.95
CA ALA A 102 16.50 4.21 1.89
C ALA A 102 16.39 5.55 1.17
N SER A 103 16.41 6.67 1.89
CA SER A 103 16.41 8.02 1.31
C SER A 103 17.63 8.25 0.42
N PHE A 104 18.82 7.79 0.83
CA PHE A 104 20.00 7.81 0.00
C PHE A 104 19.80 7.03 -1.30
N GLN A 105 19.36 5.76 -1.22
CA GLN A 105 19.07 4.93 -2.41
C GLN A 105 17.99 5.55 -3.31
N ARG A 106 16.97 6.19 -2.70
CA ARG A 106 15.95 6.92 -3.46
C ARG A 106 16.54 8.08 -4.26
N GLY A 107 17.50 8.81 -3.69
CA GLY A 107 18.20 9.90 -4.36
C GLY A 107 18.97 9.46 -5.60
N GLU A 108 19.47 8.22 -5.62
CA GLU A 108 20.17 7.63 -6.76
C GLU A 108 19.22 7.24 -7.93
N PHE A 109 17.91 7.17 -7.69
CA PHE A 109 16.94 6.83 -8.73
C PHE A 109 16.37 8.08 -9.38
N THR A 110 16.80 8.34 -10.61
CA THR A 110 16.44 9.56 -11.39
C THR A 110 15.20 9.40 -12.27
N LYS A 111 14.60 8.21 -12.31
CA LYS A 111 13.39 7.93 -13.10
C LYS A 111 12.12 8.22 -12.28
N PRO A 112 10.95 8.37 -12.93
CA PRO A 112 9.72 8.69 -12.23
C PRO A 112 9.37 7.71 -11.11
N ILE A 113 8.91 8.26 -9.97
CA ILE A 113 8.31 7.51 -8.87
C ILE A 113 6.85 7.91 -8.75
N VAL A 114 5.99 6.89 -8.73
CA VAL A 114 4.57 7.02 -8.41
C VAL A 114 4.37 6.71 -6.92
N GLY A 115 3.86 7.69 -6.17
CA GLY A 115 3.48 7.53 -4.77
C GLY A 115 1.98 7.35 -4.63
N ILE A 116 1.53 6.30 -3.96
CA ILE A 116 0.11 6.00 -3.81
C ILE A 116 -0.29 6.02 -2.34
N THR A 117 -1.29 6.83 -1.99
CA THR A 117 -1.95 6.78 -0.69
C THR A 117 -3.47 6.83 -0.80
N GLY A 118 -4.16 6.66 0.30
CA GLY A 118 -5.61 6.66 0.44
C GLY A 118 -6.05 5.75 1.57
N SER A 119 -7.34 5.64 1.82
CA SER A 119 -7.89 4.68 2.78
C SER A 119 -7.92 3.27 2.17
N ASN A 120 -8.60 3.08 1.08
CA ASN A 120 -8.75 1.82 0.35
C ASN A 120 -8.20 1.94 -1.08
N GLY A 121 -8.04 0.81 -1.78
CA GLY A 121 -7.62 0.77 -3.18
C GLY A 121 -6.10 0.89 -3.45
N LYS A 122 -5.30 1.37 -2.51
CA LYS A 122 -3.84 1.60 -2.70
C LYS A 122 -3.10 0.41 -3.34
N THR A 123 -3.22 -0.76 -2.73
CA THR A 123 -2.56 -1.98 -3.21
C THR A 123 -3.11 -2.43 -4.55
N ILE A 124 -4.42 -2.29 -4.78
CA ILE A 124 -5.06 -2.63 -6.05
C ILE A 124 -4.52 -1.73 -7.15
N VAL A 125 -4.54 -0.42 -6.95
CA VAL A 125 -4.01 0.56 -7.91
C VAL A 125 -2.52 0.31 -8.18
N LYS A 126 -1.71 0.04 -7.15
CA LYS A 126 -0.30 -0.30 -7.30
C LYS A 126 -0.08 -1.55 -8.15
N GLU A 127 -0.80 -2.64 -7.84
CA GLU A 127 -0.65 -3.90 -8.57
C GLU A 127 -1.09 -3.76 -10.03
N TRP A 128 -2.24 -3.14 -10.28
CA TRP A 128 -2.77 -2.96 -11.62
C TRP A 128 -1.95 -1.96 -12.44
N LEU A 129 -1.54 -0.84 -11.84
CA LEU A 129 -0.65 0.11 -12.52
C LEU A 129 0.68 -0.56 -12.90
N GLY A 130 1.22 -1.38 -12.00
CA GLY A 130 2.43 -2.16 -12.29
C GLY A 130 2.24 -3.10 -13.48
N GLN A 131 1.09 -3.81 -13.58
CA GLN A 131 0.80 -4.69 -14.70
C GLN A 131 0.63 -3.91 -16.00
N VAL A 132 -0.09 -2.79 -15.98
CA VAL A 132 -0.33 -1.95 -17.16
C VAL A 132 0.96 -1.32 -17.66
N LEU A 133 1.76 -0.72 -16.78
CA LEU A 133 3.03 -0.09 -17.16
C LEU A 133 4.06 -1.10 -17.65
N SER A 134 4.03 -2.35 -17.16
CA SER A 134 4.97 -3.40 -17.57
C SER A 134 4.84 -3.81 -19.05
N GLN A 135 3.80 -3.37 -19.76
CA GLN A 135 3.71 -3.56 -21.22
C GLN A 135 4.75 -2.71 -21.98
N GLN A 136 5.26 -1.65 -21.37
CA GLN A 136 6.15 -0.71 -22.03
C GLN A 136 7.42 -0.39 -21.21
N PHE A 137 7.36 -0.50 -19.90
CA PHE A 137 8.42 -0.09 -18.97
C PHE A 137 8.91 -1.23 -18.10
N ALA A 138 10.18 -1.19 -17.69
CA ALA A 138 10.67 -2.00 -16.59
C ALA A 138 10.24 -1.35 -15.26
N VAL A 139 9.32 -2.02 -14.53
CA VAL A 139 8.63 -1.47 -13.36
C VAL A 139 9.17 -2.06 -12.06
N ALA A 140 9.59 -1.20 -11.12
CA ALA A 140 9.73 -1.57 -9.71
C ALA A 140 8.42 -1.28 -8.97
N LYS A 141 7.99 -2.12 -8.04
CA LYS A 141 6.84 -1.84 -7.17
C LYS A 141 7.03 -2.40 -5.77
N SER A 142 6.40 -1.75 -4.78
CA SER A 142 6.36 -2.26 -3.41
C SER A 142 5.84 -3.71 -3.39
N PRO A 143 6.57 -4.68 -2.79
CA PRO A 143 6.08 -6.04 -2.65
C PRO A 143 4.92 -6.09 -1.66
N LYS A 144 3.89 -6.88 -1.97
CA LYS A 144 2.69 -7.02 -1.10
C LYS A 144 2.14 -5.62 -0.73
N SER A 145 1.87 -5.38 0.56
CA SER A 145 1.46 -4.07 1.10
C SER A 145 2.57 -3.46 1.97
N TYR A 146 3.82 -3.43 1.46
CA TYR A 146 4.95 -2.79 2.14
C TYR A 146 4.81 -1.26 2.06
N ASN A 147 3.93 -0.72 2.89
CA ASN A 147 3.54 0.70 2.90
C ASN A 147 3.85 1.43 4.22
N SER A 148 4.49 0.75 5.17
CA SER A 148 4.84 1.28 6.49
C SER A 148 6.24 1.90 6.54
N GLN A 149 6.59 2.52 7.66
CA GLN A 149 7.92 3.09 7.94
C GLN A 149 9.09 2.07 7.87
N VAL A 150 8.80 0.77 7.79
CA VAL A 150 9.78 -0.30 7.58
C VAL A 150 9.62 -0.91 6.18
N GLY A 151 8.39 -1.06 5.70
CA GLY A 151 8.09 -1.67 4.40
C GLY A 151 8.54 -0.80 3.22
N VAL A 152 8.38 0.53 3.32
CA VAL A 152 8.81 1.47 2.26
C VAL A 152 10.33 1.43 2.04
N PRO A 153 11.19 1.51 3.07
CA PRO A 153 12.63 1.29 2.90
C PRO A 153 12.97 0.00 2.14
N LEU A 154 12.37 -1.12 2.54
CA LEU A 154 12.61 -2.41 1.87
C LEU A 154 12.17 -2.42 0.41
N SER A 155 11.09 -1.69 0.09
CA SER A 155 10.64 -1.51 -1.29
C SER A 155 11.64 -0.71 -2.12
N ILE A 156 12.21 0.36 -1.56
CA ILE A 156 13.22 1.22 -2.21
C ILE A 156 14.51 0.43 -2.49
N PHE A 157 14.97 -0.41 -1.55
CA PHE A 157 16.15 -1.28 -1.78
C PHE A 157 15.91 -2.31 -2.88
N GLY A 158 14.68 -2.63 -3.21
CA GLY A 158 14.31 -3.50 -4.34
C GLY A 158 14.43 -2.83 -5.71
N ILE A 159 14.55 -1.50 -5.78
CA ILE A 159 14.72 -0.79 -7.05
C ILE A 159 16.11 -1.13 -7.64
N GLN A 160 16.12 -1.41 -8.95
CA GLN A 160 17.35 -1.79 -9.69
C GLN A 160 17.66 -0.74 -10.76
N PRO A 161 18.91 -0.62 -11.23
CA PRO A 161 19.31 0.37 -12.24
C PRO A 161 18.55 0.28 -13.57
N TYR A 162 18.05 -0.90 -13.93
CA TYR A 162 17.31 -1.11 -15.17
C TYR A 162 15.85 -0.69 -15.09
N HIS A 163 15.30 -0.44 -13.90
CA HIS A 163 13.92 0.02 -13.77
C HIS A 163 13.76 1.43 -14.34
N GLN A 164 12.64 1.64 -15.04
CA GLN A 164 12.30 2.89 -15.71
C GLN A 164 11.23 3.68 -14.97
N VAL A 165 10.50 3.02 -14.07
CA VAL A 165 9.52 3.62 -13.18
C VAL A 165 9.44 2.82 -11.89
N ALA A 166 9.17 3.50 -10.77
CA ALA A 166 8.91 2.84 -9.50
C ALA A 166 7.53 3.23 -8.96
N ILE A 167 6.81 2.28 -8.33
CA ILE A 167 5.49 2.49 -7.73
C ILE A 167 5.58 2.11 -6.26
N LEU A 168 5.43 3.11 -5.39
CA LEU A 168 5.56 2.97 -3.95
C LEU A 168 4.24 3.30 -3.25
N GLU A 169 3.81 2.42 -2.34
CA GLU A 169 2.60 2.59 -1.55
C GLU A 169 2.95 3.20 -0.19
N ALA A 170 2.19 4.21 0.28
CA ALA A 170 2.31 4.82 1.60
C ALA A 170 1.03 4.66 2.41
N GLY A 171 1.14 4.04 3.59
CA GLY A 171 0.06 3.86 4.56
C GLY A 171 0.41 4.47 5.91
N VAL A 172 -0.55 5.18 6.50
CA VAL A 172 -0.39 5.82 7.81
C VAL A 172 -1.54 5.43 8.73
N SER A 173 -1.22 5.26 10.00
CA SER A 173 -2.19 4.90 11.05
C SER A 173 -2.42 6.04 12.04
N LYS A 174 -1.53 7.01 12.12
CA LYS A 174 -1.60 8.15 13.04
C LYS A 174 -0.91 9.38 12.47
N LYS A 175 -1.16 10.52 13.08
CA LYS A 175 -0.48 11.78 12.79
C LYS A 175 1.03 11.67 12.96
N GLY A 176 1.79 12.23 12.00
CA GLY A 176 3.25 12.22 11.96
C GLY A 176 3.87 11.01 11.26
N ASP A 177 3.09 9.98 10.92
CA ASP A 177 3.63 8.81 10.21
C ASP A 177 4.05 9.14 8.77
N MET A 178 3.35 10.08 8.10
CA MET A 178 3.61 10.39 6.69
C MET A 178 4.90 11.20 6.50
N ASP A 179 5.34 11.97 7.49
CA ASP A 179 6.53 12.81 7.36
C ASP A 179 7.77 11.97 6.98
N ALA A 180 7.97 10.82 7.65
CA ALA A 180 9.06 9.90 7.32
C ALA A 180 8.87 9.23 5.95
N LEU A 181 7.64 8.84 5.60
CA LEU A 181 7.35 8.20 4.32
C LEU A 181 7.51 9.16 3.13
N ALA A 182 7.04 10.39 3.28
CA ALA A 182 7.15 11.43 2.28
C ALA A 182 8.61 11.74 1.93
N GLY A 183 9.48 11.88 2.93
CA GLY A 183 10.91 12.10 2.73
C GLY A 183 11.62 10.96 1.99
N MET A 184 11.19 9.71 2.24
CA MET A 184 11.76 8.55 1.55
C MET A 184 11.21 8.34 0.13
N ILE A 185 9.92 8.56 -0.10
CA ILE A 185 9.29 8.29 -1.40
C ILE A 185 9.54 9.45 -2.36
N SER A 186 9.26 10.68 -1.94
CA SER A 186 9.38 11.90 -2.74
C SER A 186 8.88 11.69 -4.19
N PRO A 187 7.57 11.47 -4.40
CA PRO A 187 7.03 11.02 -5.68
C PRO A 187 7.01 12.13 -6.73
N ASP A 188 7.19 11.76 -8.00
CA ASP A 188 6.97 12.66 -9.15
C ASP A 188 5.49 12.72 -9.51
N LEU A 189 4.79 11.58 -9.46
CA LEU A 189 3.35 11.47 -9.65
C LEU A 189 2.71 10.91 -8.37
N GLY A 190 1.76 11.63 -7.81
CA GLY A 190 0.93 11.21 -6.70
C GLY A 190 -0.39 10.62 -7.15
N ILE A 191 -0.88 9.60 -6.46
CA ILE A 191 -2.25 9.09 -6.60
C ILE A 191 -2.90 9.06 -5.23
N PHE A 192 -3.96 9.84 -5.04
CA PHE A 192 -4.81 9.72 -3.87
C PHE A 192 -6.06 8.93 -4.24
N THR A 193 -6.15 7.66 -3.83
CA THR A 193 -7.21 6.76 -4.28
C THR A 193 -8.57 7.16 -3.74
N ASN A 194 -8.70 7.19 -2.42
CA ASN A 194 -9.95 7.63 -1.74
C ASN A 194 -9.70 7.95 -0.27
N ILE A 195 -10.72 8.52 0.38
CA ILE A 195 -10.76 8.73 1.82
C ILE A 195 -12.00 8.04 2.41
N GLY A 196 -11.81 7.26 3.46
CA GLY A 196 -12.85 6.53 4.17
C GLY A 196 -12.51 6.37 5.65
N SER A 197 -13.30 5.61 6.41
CA SER A 197 -13.21 5.45 7.85
C SER A 197 -12.00 4.65 8.36
N ALA A 198 -11.26 3.95 7.50
CA ALA A 198 -10.10 3.15 7.93
C ALA A 198 -9.09 3.97 8.75
N HIS A 199 -8.67 3.45 9.93
CA HIS A 199 -7.71 4.10 10.85
C HIS A 199 -8.18 5.46 11.44
N GLU A 200 -9.47 5.65 11.70
CA GLU A 200 -9.98 6.90 12.30
C GLU A 200 -9.45 7.15 13.71
N GLU A 201 -9.19 6.11 14.49
CA GLU A 201 -8.71 6.23 15.88
C GLU A 201 -7.36 6.98 16.01
N GLY A 202 -6.55 6.99 14.95
CA GLY A 202 -5.25 7.67 14.94
C GLY A 202 -5.30 9.16 14.60
N PHE A 203 -6.50 9.73 14.38
CA PHE A 203 -6.69 11.11 13.92
C PHE A 203 -7.86 11.78 14.66
N ALA A 204 -7.76 13.10 14.85
CA ALA A 204 -8.86 13.88 15.46
C ALA A 204 -10.09 14.01 14.55
N GLY A 205 -9.99 13.60 13.28
CA GLY A 205 -11.07 13.60 12.32
C GLY A 205 -10.58 13.44 10.88
N ILE A 206 -11.53 13.39 9.95
CA ILE A 206 -11.27 13.08 8.55
C ILE A 206 -10.39 14.14 7.86
N ASN A 207 -10.51 15.42 8.21
CA ASN A 207 -9.69 16.50 7.66
C ASN A 207 -8.22 16.38 8.10
N GLU A 208 -7.95 16.03 9.36
CA GLU A 208 -6.58 15.78 9.83
C GLU A 208 -5.96 14.58 9.12
N LYS A 209 -6.76 13.53 8.90
CA LYS A 209 -6.35 12.33 8.16
C LYS A 209 -6.03 12.63 6.69
N ILE A 210 -6.83 13.49 6.03
CA ILE A 210 -6.56 13.95 4.67
C ILE A 210 -5.26 14.76 4.66
N ALA A 211 -5.12 15.75 5.56
CA ALA A 211 -3.94 16.59 5.66
C ALA A 211 -2.66 15.76 5.91
N GLU A 212 -2.73 14.76 6.79
CA GLU A 212 -1.60 13.85 7.03
C GLU A 212 -1.21 13.10 5.75
N LYS A 213 -2.18 12.54 5.03
CA LYS A 213 -1.92 11.81 3.77
C LYS A 213 -1.40 12.72 2.65
N LEU A 214 -1.85 13.96 2.58
CA LEU A 214 -1.40 14.94 1.59
C LEU A 214 0.08 15.32 1.75
N LYS A 215 0.68 15.15 2.91
CA LYS A 215 2.11 15.37 3.11
C LYS A 215 2.99 14.51 2.18
N LEU A 216 2.50 13.32 1.76
CA LEU A 216 3.21 12.49 0.77
C LEU A 216 3.50 13.26 -0.52
N PHE A 217 2.63 14.20 -0.86
CA PHE A 217 2.63 14.90 -2.14
C PHE A 217 3.23 16.31 -2.05
N ALA A 218 3.83 16.67 -0.92
CA ALA A 218 4.58 17.91 -0.80
C ALA A 218 5.76 17.89 -1.79
N GLY A 219 5.74 18.78 -2.79
CA GLY A 219 6.73 18.83 -3.86
C GLY A 219 6.51 17.83 -5.02
N THR A 220 5.42 17.10 -5.04
CA THR A 220 5.03 16.27 -6.18
C THR A 220 4.69 17.13 -7.39
N LYS A 221 5.19 16.75 -8.56
CA LYS A 221 4.93 17.49 -9.81
C LYS A 221 3.47 17.42 -10.22
N LEU A 222 2.81 16.29 -9.92
CA LEU A 222 1.44 16.04 -10.37
C LEU A 222 0.71 15.12 -9.40
N LEU A 223 -0.46 15.51 -8.90
CA LEU A 223 -1.33 14.74 -8.02
C LEU A 223 -2.64 14.37 -8.72
N LEU A 224 -2.87 13.08 -8.91
CA LEU A 224 -4.09 12.51 -9.49
C LEU A 224 -5.10 12.16 -8.40
N TYR A 225 -6.36 12.63 -8.55
CA TYR A 225 -7.45 12.38 -7.60
C TYR A 225 -8.83 12.37 -8.26
N CYS A 226 -9.82 11.80 -7.56
CA CYS A 226 -11.23 11.82 -7.95
C CYS A 226 -11.95 13.04 -7.37
N LYS A 227 -12.50 13.92 -8.22
CA LYS A 227 -13.21 15.12 -7.80
C LYS A 227 -14.62 14.83 -7.25
N ASP A 228 -15.19 13.66 -7.57
CA ASP A 228 -16.48 13.23 -7.02
C ASP A 228 -16.43 12.97 -5.51
N GLN A 229 -15.24 12.79 -4.94
CA GLN A 229 -15.02 12.75 -3.50
C GLN A 229 -14.87 14.16 -2.94
N VAL A 230 -16.01 14.85 -2.75
CA VAL A 230 -16.10 16.29 -2.50
C VAL A 230 -15.18 16.78 -1.39
N LEU A 231 -15.18 16.10 -0.22
CA LEU A 231 -14.34 16.51 0.92
C LEU A 231 -12.84 16.37 0.61
N LEU A 232 -12.45 15.30 -0.06
CA LEU A 232 -11.06 15.08 -0.49
C LEU A 232 -10.65 16.15 -1.50
N ALA A 233 -11.48 16.39 -2.52
CA ALA A 233 -11.24 17.38 -3.56
C ALA A 233 -11.05 18.78 -2.97
N GLN A 234 -11.94 19.23 -2.07
CA GLN A 234 -11.83 20.51 -1.38
C GLN A 234 -10.49 20.67 -0.65
N ASN A 235 -10.04 19.64 0.08
CA ASN A 235 -8.76 19.68 0.79
C ASN A 235 -7.56 19.73 -0.18
N ILE A 236 -7.62 18.98 -1.28
CA ILE A 236 -6.55 18.99 -2.30
C ILE A 236 -6.51 20.36 -2.98
N GLU A 237 -7.66 20.89 -3.39
CA GLU A 237 -7.76 22.15 -4.11
C GLU A 237 -7.31 23.36 -3.27
N GLN A 238 -7.40 23.26 -1.94
CA GLN A 238 -6.89 24.27 -1.01
C GLN A 238 -5.38 24.19 -0.78
N GLN A 239 -4.77 23.02 -0.87
CA GLN A 239 -3.39 22.76 -0.43
C GLN A 239 -2.40 22.54 -1.58
N VAL A 240 -2.89 22.10 -2.75
CA VAL A 240 -2.07 21.75 -3.92
C VAL A 240 -2.35 22.77 -5.03
N PRO A 241 -1.33 23.44 -5.60
CA PRO A 241 -1.50 24.34 -6.74
C PRO A 241 -2.18 23.68 -7.94
N GLU A 242 -2.93 24.45 -8.72
CA GLU A 242 -3.72 23.93 -9.84
C GLU A 242 -2.86 23.23 -10.90
N GLU A 243 -1.72 23.80 -11.20
CA GLU A 243 -0.74 23.25 -12.14
C GLU A 243 -0.12 21.92 -11.70
N ASN A 244 -0.20 21.59 -10.41
CA ASN A 244 0.35 20.36 -9.82
C ASN A 244 -0.72 19.29 -9.56
N ARG A 245 -1.93 19.42 -10.11
CA ARG A 245 -3.00 18.45 -9.89
C ARG A 245 -3.70 18.03 -11.18
N ILE A 246 -4.17 16.81 -11.20
CA ILE A 246 -5.06 16.27 -12.23
C ILE A 246 -6.28 15.68 -11.55
N SER A 247 -7.44 16.20 -11.90
CA SER A 247 -8.72 15.70 -11.40
C SER A 247 -9.45 14.88 -12.46
N TRP A 248 -10.20 13.88 -12.01
CA TRP A 248 -11.19 13.20 -12.83
C TRP A 248 -12.55 13.13 -12.15
N SER A 249 -13.62 13.08 -12.92
CA SER A 249 -14.98 13.04 -12.42
C SER A 249 -15.93 12.39 -13.43
N LYS A 250 -17.01 11.80 -12.94
CA LYS A 250 -18.18 11.42 -13.75
C LYS A 250 -19.09 12.62 -14.04
N ASN A 251 -18.89 13.70 -13.32
CA ASN A 251 -19.62 14.97 -13.46
C ASN A 251 -18.76 16.00 -14.19
N PRO A 252 -19.39 17.03 -14.78
CA PRO A 252 -18.63 18.14 -15.40
C PRO A 252 -17.72 18.88 -14.41
N GLY A 253 -16.64 19.48 -14.91
CA GLY A 253 -15.78 20.40 -14.14
C GLY A 253 -14.52 19.75 -13.55
N ALA A 254 -14.06 18.63 -14.07
CA ALA A 254 -12.75 18.04 -13.82
C ALA A 254 -11.88 18.12 -15.10
N ASP A 255 -10.56 17.95 -14.95
CA ASP A 255 -9.63 17.89 -16.09
C ASP A 255 -9.93 16.73 -17.03
N PHE A 256 -10.41 15.60 -16.46
CA PHE A 256 -10.87 14.45 -17.21
C PHE A 256 -12.33 14.13 -16.86
N SER A 257 -13.19 14.16 -17.86
CA SER A 257 -14.52 13.56 -17.77
C SER A 257 -14.44 12.07 -18.02
N VAL A 258 -15.03 11.26 -17.12
CA VAL A 258 -15.00 9.81 -17.17
C VAL A 258 -16.41 9.26 -17.19
N SER A 259 -16.71 8.33 -18.07
CA SER A 259 -17.98 7.60 -18.06
C SER A 259 -17.74 6.10 -18.12
N TRP A 260 -18.59 5.34 -17.43
CA TRP A 260 -18.53 3.89 -17.40
C TRP A 260 -19.80 3.30 -18.00
N LYS A 261 -19.65 2.32 -18.87
CA LYS A 261 -20.76 1.56 -19.45
C LYS A 261 -20.54 0.08 -19.19
N SER A 262 -21.35 -0.50 -18.31
CA SER A 262 -21.32 -1.95 -18.04
C SER A 262 -21.76 -2.74 -19.27
N LEU A 263 -21.07 -3.85 -19.52
CA LEU A 263 -21.38 -4.92 -20.45
C LEU A 263 -21.66 -6.18 -19.61
N GLU A 264 -21.92 -7.33 -20.22
CA GLU A 264 -22.28 -8.56 -19.47
C GLU A 264 -21.22 -8.98 -18.43
N SER A 265 -19.94 -8.99 -18.79
CA SER A 265 -18.83 -9.44 -17.93
C SER A 265 -17.64 -8.47 -17.89
N SER A 266 -17.81 -7.27 -18.40
CA SER A 266 -16.76 -6.25 -18.50
C SER A 266 -17.37 -4.85 -18.45
N SER A 267 -16.54 -3.82 -18.47
CA SER A 267 -17.00 -2.44 -18.63
C SER A 267 -16.18 -1.70 -19.64
N ARG A 268 -16.80 -0.72 -20.28
CA ARG A 268 -16.15 0.27 -21.13
C ARG A 268 -15.98 1.54 -20.34
N ILE A 269 -14.75 2.04 -20.28
CA ILE A 269 -14.39 3.32 -19.67
C ILE A 269 -14.07 4.27 -20.81
N VAL A 270 -14.75 5.40 -20.83
CA VAL A 270 -14.47 6.51 -21.75
C VAL A 270 -13.83 7.63 -20.95
N VAL A 271 -12.64 8.04 -21.36
CA VAL A 271 -11.87 9.13 -20.76
C VAL A 271 -11.80 10.25 -21.79
N MET A 272 -12.27 11.44 -21.43
CA MET A 272 -12.23 12.62 -22.26
C MET A 272 -11.52 13.74 -21.50
N LYS A 273 -10.37 14.16 -22.00
CA LYS A 273 -9.71 15.38 -21.53
C LYS A 273 -10.42 16.58 -22.12
N GLN A 274 -10.54 17.69 -21.38
CA GLN A 274 -11.12 18.93 -21.90
C GLN A 274 -10.43 19.30 -23.23
N ASP A 275 -11.23 19.47 -24.27
CA ASP A 275 -10.82 19.88 -25.63
C ASP A 275 -9.85 18.94 -26.38
N LEU A 276 -9.69 17.69 -25.94
CA LEU A 276 -8.82 16.68 -26.57
C LEU A 276 -9.56 15.39 -26.95
N GLN A 277 -8.85 14.52 -27.67
CA GLN A 277 -9.39 13.24 -28.12
C GLN A 277 -9.94 12.40 -26.97
N THR A 278 -11.14 11.86 -27.18
CA THR A 278 -11.75 10.84 -26.35
C THR A 278 -11.03 9.51 -26.53
N GLN A 279 -10.62 8.90 -25.41
CA GLN A 279 -10.04 7.56 -25.41
C GLN A 279 -11.01 6.59 -24.75
N THR A 280 -11.07 5.37 -25.27
CA THR A 280 -11.98 4.33 -24.79
C THR A 280 -11.19 3.08 -24.45
N PHE A 281 -11.43 2.55 -23.26
CA PHE A 281 -10.78 1.35 -22.74
C PHE A 281 -11.82 0.32 -22.30
N GLN A 282 -11.52 -0.96 -22.50
CA GLN A 282 -12.31 -2.07 -21.99
C GLN A 282 -11.58 -2.73 -20.82
N VAL A 283 -12.30 -3.01 -19.73
CA VAL A 283 -11.76 -3.59 -18.51
C VAL A 283 -12.58 -4.77 -18.03
N PRO A 284 -11.97 -5.81 -17.41
CA PRO A 284 -12.66 -7.03 -16.98
C PRO A 284 -13.37 -6.88 -15.62
N PHE A 285 -13.89 -5.69 -15.30
CA PHE A 285 -14.57 -5.38 -14.03
C PHE A 285 -15.88 -4.68 -14.28
N THR A 286 -16.86 -4.89 -13.39
CA THR A 286 -18.19 -4.28 -13.47
C THR A 286 -18.59 -3.54 -12.20
N ASP A 287 -17.89 -3.77 -11.09
CA ASP A 287 -18.17 -3.11 -9.81
C ASP A 287 -17.54 -1.72 -9.73
N GLN A 288 -18.20 -0.84 -8.99
CA GLN A 288 -17.81 0.57 -8.89
C GLN A 288 -16.40 0.76 -8.33
N ALA A 289 -16.03 0.02 -7.28
CA ALA A 289 -14.72 0.19 -6.64
C ALA A 289 -13.57 -0.18 -7.58
N SER A 290 -13.72 -1.27 -8.34
CA SER A 290 -12.76 -1.65 -9.38
C SER A 290 -12.69 -0.62 -10.51
N LEU A 291 -13.84 -0.06 -10.92
CA LEU A 291 -13.88 0.98 -11.95
C LEU A 291 -13.21 2.28 -11.52
N GLU A 292 -13.37 2.69 -10.25
CA GLU A 292 -12.64 3.82 -9.68
C GLU A 292 -11.12 3.57 -9.67
N ASN A 293 -10.70 2.42 -9.16
CA ASN A 293 -9.29 2.06 -9.07
C ASN A 293 -8.64 1.99 -10.46
N VAL A 294 -9.28 1.35 -11.43
CA VAL A 294 -8.73 1.24 -12.79
C VAL A 294 -8.74 2.58 -13.54
N THR A 295 -9.65 3.48 -13.20
CA THR A 295 -9.63 4.86 -13.73
C THR A 295 -8.35 5.59 -13.30
N HIS A 296 -7.96 5.48 -12.01
CA HIS A 296 -6.66 5.99 -11.55
C HIS A 296 -5.49 5.36 -12.32
N VAL A 297 -5.56 4.04 -12.58
CA VAL A 297 -4.50 3.33 -13.34
C VAL A 297 -4.37 3.86 -14.77
N ILE A 298 -5.49 4.02 -15.48
CA ILE A 298 -5.50 4.53 -16.86
C ILE A 298 -4.91 5.94 -16.90
N LEU A 299 -5.39 6.83 -16.03
CA LEU A 299 -4.95 8.23 -16.03
C LEU A 299 -3.49 8.38 -15.60
N ALA A 300 -3.03 7.58 -14.65
CA ALA A 300 -1.62 7.55 -14.25
C ALA A 300 -0.72 7.04 -15.39
N ALA A 301 -1.13 5.99 -16.09
CA ALA A 301 -0.38 5.45 -17.23
C ALA A 301 -0.28 6.46 -18.38
N LEU A 302 -1.38 7.14 -18.71
CA LEU A 302 -1.41 8.26 -19.68
C LEU A 302 -0.50 9.41 -19.25
N SER A 303 -0.51 9.78 -17.96
CA SER A 303 0.33 10.85 -17.41
C SER A 303 1.83 10.52 -17.46
N LEU A 304 2.17 9.24 -17.43
CA LEU A 304 3.54 8.73 -17.60
C LEU A 304 3.95 8.55 -19.06
N GLY A 305 3.09 8.91 -20.02
CA GLY A 305 3.37 8.85 -21.45
C GLY A 305 3.23 7.46 -22.07
N GLN A 306 2.51 6.53 -21.40
CA GLN A 306 2.21 5.24 -22.01
C GLN A 306 1.14 5.40 -23.09
N GLU A 307 1.33 4.73 -24.21
CA GLU A 307 0.39 4.78 -25.34
C GLU A 307 -0.90 3.99 -25.06
N ALA A 308 -2.03 4.49 -25.58
CA ALA A 308 -3.34 3.88 -25.34
C ALA A 308 -3.43 2.39 -25.76
N PRO A 309 -2.83 1.92 -26.87
CA PRO A 309 -2.82 0.49 -27.20
C PRO A 309 -2.10 -0.37 -26.16
N ALA A 310 -0.95 0.10 -25.61
CA ALA A 310 -0.21 -0.61 -24.58
C ALA A 310 -0.97 -0.61 -23.24
N ILE A 311 -1.67 0.50 -22.91
CA ILE A 311 -2.58 0.55 -21.77
C ILE A 311 -3.69 -0.49 -21.94
N GLN A 312 -4.38 -0.52 -23.09
CA GLN A 312 -5.46 -1.49 -23.35
C GLN A 312 -4.97 -2.94 -23.24
N GLU A 313 -3.80 -3.25 -23.75
CA GLU A 313 -3.20 -4.58 -23.62
C GLU A 313 -3.00 -4.96 -22.15
N GLY A 314 -2.42 -4.08 -21.36
CA GLY A 314 -2.25 -4.30 -19.93
C GLY A 314 -3.58 -4.46 -19.17
N LEU A 315 -4.59 -3.66 -19.52
CA LEU A 315 -5.92 -3.73 -18.92
C LEU A 315 -6.64 -5.05 -19.21
N SER A 316 -6.46 -5.63 -20.40
CA SER A 316 -7.10 -6.90 -20.77
C SER A 316 -6.61 -8.10 -19.94
N HIS A 317 -5.43 -8.00 -19.37
CA HIS A 317 -4.80 -9.04 -18.53
C HIS A 317 -4.98 -8.81 -17.03
N LEU A 318 -5.67 -7.74 -16.60
CA LEU A 318 -5.88 -7.46 -15.19
C LEU A 318 -6.67 -8.58 -14.50
N LYS A 319 -6.20 -8.94 -13.32
CA LYS A 319 -6.85 -9.92 -12.44
C LYS A 319 -7.17 -9.28 -11.10
N PRO A 320 -8.21 -9.76 -10.40
CA PRO A 320 -8.43 -9.39 -9.00
C PRO A 320 -7.14 -9.64 -8.18
N VAL A 321 -6.88 -8.76 -7.23
CA VAL A 321 -5.74 -8.90 -6.31
C VAL A 321 -6.15 -9.82 -5.18
N ASP A 322 -5.36 -10.84 -4.88
CA ASP A 322 -5.65 -11.81 -3.82
C ASP A 322 -6.02 -11.16 -2.48
N MET A 323 -6.99 -11.73 -1.79
CA MET A 323 -7.55 -11.23 -0.52
C MET A 323 -8.15 -9.80 -0.63
N ARG A 324 -8.48 -9.34 -1.85
CA ARG A 324 -9.06 -8.04 -2.14
C ARG A 324 -10.24 -8.22 -3.08
N LEU A 325 -11.44 -8.43 -2.52
CA LEU A 325 -12.66 -8.67 -3.27
C LEU A 325 -12.54 -9.79 -4.33
N THR A 326 -11.79 -10.84 -4.05
CA THR A 326 -11.53 -11.91 -5.01
C THR A 326 -12.68 -12.93 -5.01
N LEU A 327 -13.31 -13.15 -6.17
CA LEU A 327 -14.33 -14.17 -6.35
C LEU A 327 -13.69 -15.53 -6.63
N LYS A 328 -13.97 -16.53 -5.80
CA LYS A 328 -13.44 -17.90 -5.91
C LYS A 328 -14.59 -18.92 -5.97
N PRO A 329 -14.49 -19.96 -6.81
CA PRO A 329 -15.43 -21.05 -6.74
C PRO A 329 -15.24 -21.84 -5.43
N GLY A 330 -16.31 -22.16 -4.75
CA GLY A 330 -16.35 -22.99 -3.57
C GLY A 330 -17.00 -24.37 -3.83
N LEU A 331 -17.17 -25.16 -2.78
CA LEU A 331 -17.84 -26.46 -2.87
C LEU A 331 -19.34 -26.30 -3.14
N ASN A 332 -19.95 -27.31 -3.76
CA ASN A 332 -21.39 -27.37 -4.05
C ASN A 332 -21.90 -26.12 -4.81
N GLU A 333 -21.12 -25.69 -5.81
CA GLU A 333 -21.41 -24.49 -6.64
C GLU A 333 -21.52 -23.19 -5.82
N SER A 334 -21.04 -23.13 -4.57
CA SER A 334 -20.98 -21.89 -3.82
C SER A 334 -19.97 -20.93 -4.45
N LEU A 335 -20.13 -19.64 -4.15
CA LEU A 335 -19.16 -18.60 -4.49
C LEU A 335 -18.60 -18.01 -3.20
N LEU A 336 -17.29 -17.91 -3.12
CA LEU A 336 -16.58 -17.27 -2.02
C LEU A 336 -16.04 -15.91 -2.49
N ILE A 337 -16.43 -14.85 -1.80
CA ILE A 337 -15.81 -13.54 -1.93
C ILE A 337 -14.76 -13.41 -0.82
N ASP A 338 -13.49 -13.36 -1.22
CA ASP A 338 -12.36 -13.25 -0.31
C ASP A 338 -11.89 -11.78 -0.25
N ASP A 339 -12.19 -11.10 0.87
CA ASP A 339 -11.75 -9.74 1.19
C ASP A 339 -11.11 -9.71 2.60
N THR A 340 -10.28 -10.71 2.88
CA THR A 340 -9.75 -10.99 4.23
C THR A 340 -8.51 -10.19 4.60
N TYR A 341 -7.96 -9.36 3.72
CA TYR A 341 -6.73 -8.63 4.00
C TYR A 341 -6.90 -7.53 5.05
N ASN A 342 -8.00 -6.76 4.97
CA ASN A 342 -8.33 -5.70 5.91
C ASN A 342 -9.82 -5.76 6.22
N ASN A 343 -10.20 -5.50 7.47
CA ASN A 343 -11.58 -5.49 7.89
C ASN A 343 -11.94 -4.11 8.44
N ASP A 344 -12.52 -3.27 7.59
CA ASP A 344 -13.06 -1.97 7.94
C ASP A 344 -14.47 -1.77 7.36
N LEU A 345 -15.21 -0.83 7.94
CA LEU A 345 -16.62 -0.62 7.60
C LEU A 345 -16.83 -0.23 6.12
N ALA A 346 -15.91 0.55 5.55
CA ALA A 346 -16.00 0.95 4.13
C ALA A 346 -15.71 -0.23 3.22
N GLY A 347 -14.70 -1.06 3.54
CA GLY A 347 -14.41 -2.32 2.84
C GLY A 347 -15.57 -3.30 2.93
N LEU A 348 -16.17 -3.47 4.14
CA LEU A 348 -17.34 -4.31 4.32
C LEU A 348 -18.52 -3.85 3.44
N ARG A 349 -18.79 -2.56 3.36
CA ARG A 349 -19.85 -2.01 2.48
C ARG A 349 -19.61 -2.39 1.01
N VAL A 350 -18.39 -2.20 0.53
CA VAL A 350 -18.01 -2.57 -0.86
C VAL A 350 -18.13 -4.07 -1.08
N ALA A 351 -17.71 -4.90 -0.12
CA ALA A 351 -17.83 -6.36 -0.22
C ALA A 351 -19.29 -6.84 -0.24
N LEU A 352 -20.16 -6.22 0.56
CA LEU A 352 -21.60 -6.53 0.58
C LEU A 352 -22.31 -6.06 -0.69
N GLU A 353 -21.93 -4.90 -1.23
CA GLU A 353 -22.43 -4.43 -2.52
C GLU A 353 -22.02 -5.41 -3.63
N PHE A 354 -20.77 -5.81 -3.70
CA PHE A 354 -20.27 -6.80 -4.64
C PHE A 354 -21.00 -8.15 -4.49
N LEU A 355 -21.19 -8.61 -3.25
CA LEU A 355 -21.98 -9.83 -2.95
C LEU A 355 -23.41 -9.73 -3.47
N SER A 356 -24.05 -8.56 -3.37
CA SER A 356 -25.43 -8.36 -3.83
C SER A 356 -25.58 -8.48 -5.35
N GLN A 357 -24.53 -8.16 -6.09
CA GLN A 357 -24.49 -8.27 -7.54
C GLN A 357 -24.26 -9.71 -8.02
N GLN A 358 -23.76 -10.60 -7.12
CA GLN A 358 -23.54 -12.00 -7.43
C GLN A 358 -24.80 -12.83 -7.09
N ARG A 359 -25.27 -13.67 -8.01
CA ARG A 359 -26.35 -14.67 -7.82
C ARG A 359 -27.41 -14.28 -6.73
N PRO A 360 -28.22 -13.26 -6.94
CA PRO A 360 -29.07 -12.65 -5.90
C PRO A 360 -30.13 -13.56 -5.27
N LYS A 361 -30.41 -14.73 -5.86
CA LYS A 361 -31.40 -15.71 -5.37
C LYS A 361 -30.79 -16.78 -4.45
N ARG A 362 -29.48 -16.75 -4.18
CA ARG A 362 -28.84 -17.75 -3.29
C ARG A 362 -28.69 -17.19 -1.87
N SER A 363 -28.61 -18.11 -0.91
CA SER A 363 -28.35 -17.76 0.49
C SER A 363 -26.99 -17.07 0.63
N LYS A 364 -26.97 -15.97 1.39
CA LYS A 364 -25.82 -15.14 1.65
C LYS A 364 -25.28 -15.37 3.05
N ILE A 365 -24.04 -15.83 3.15
CA ILE A 365 -23.35 -16.07 4.42
C ILE A 365 -22.21 -15.07 4.54
N LEU A 366 -22.16 -14.35 5.67
CA LEU A 366 -21.07 -13.43 5.99
C LEU A 366 -20.18 -14.05 7.07
N ILE A 367 -18.88 -14.18 6.80
CA ILE A 367 -17.86 -14.51 7.79
C ILE A 367 -17.13 -13.22 8.11
N LEU A 368 -17.24 -12.73 9.34
CA LEU A 368 -16.73 -11.42 9.74
C LEU A 368 -15.91 -11.53 11.02
N SER A 369 -14.68 -11.00 11.00
CA SER A 369 -13.85 -10.85 12.21
C SER A 369 -14.12 -9.53 12.91
N ASP A 370 -13.50 -9.32 14.08
CA ASP A 370 -13.57 -8.03 14.78
C ASP A 370 -13.11 -6.89 13.86
N LEU A 371 -13.88 -5.79 13.86
CA LEU A 371 -13.50 -4.54 13.22
C LEU A 371 -12.64 -3.74 14.22
N LEU A 372 -11.34 -3.77 14.01
CA LEU A 372 -10.36 -3.06 14.84
C LEU A 372 -10.01 -1.70 14.23
N GLN A 373 -9.56 -0.74 15.06
CA GLN A 373 -9.05 0.57 14.64
C GLN A 373 -10.10 1.51 14.03
N GLN A 374 -11.35 1.52 14.50
CA GLN A 374 -12.45 2.29 13.90
C GLN A 374 -13.32 3.09 14.91
N GLY A 375 -12.78 3.66 15.98
CA GLY A 375 -13.54 4.50 16.90
C GLY A 375 -14.41 3.71 17.91
N LEU A 376 -15.56 4.28 18.34
CA LEU A 376 -16.39 3.68 19.37
C LEU A 376 -17.07 2.38 18.87
N PRO A 377 -16.79 1.21 19.47
CA PRO A 377 -17.28 -0.08 19.01
C PRO A 377 -18.80 -0.14 18.86
N GLU A 378 -19.56 0.47 19.80
CA GLU A 378 -21.01 0.44 19.77
C GLU A 378 -21.59 1.06 18.50
N LYS A 379 -21.10 2.24 18.11
CA LYS A 379 -21.53 2.92 16.88
C LYS A 379 -21.22 2.11 15.64
N ILE A 380 -20.02 1.55 15.56
CA ILE A 380 -19.54 0.76 14.41
C ILE A 380 -20.42 -0.48 14.24
N TYR A 381 -20.65 -1.25 15.31
CA TYR A 381 -21.45 -2.46 15.21
C TYR A 381 -22.94 -2.18 14.95
N THR A 382 -23.45 -0.99 15.31
CA THR A 382 -24.79 -0.54 14.89
C THR A 382 -24.81 -0.34 13.36
N GLU A 383 -23.84 0.37 12.78
CA GLU A 383 -23.74 0.56 11.34
C GLU A 383 -23.54 -0.76 10.59
N VAL A 384 -22.76 -1.70 11.15
CA VAL A 384 -22.59 -3.05 10.60
C VAL A 384 -23.92 -3.79 10.60
N ALA A 385 -24.70 -3.71 11.67
CA ALA A 385 -26.02 -4.33 11.76
C ALA A 385 -27.00 -3.79 10.70
N GLU A 386 -27.00 -2.47 10.48
CA GLU A 386 -27.80 -1.82 9.43
C GLU A 386 -27.39 -2.31 8.03
N LEU A 387 -26.09 -2.42 7.75
CA LEU A 387 -25.57 -2.98 6.50
C LEU A 387 -26.03 -4.42 6.29
N ILE A 388 -25.88 -5.27 7.28
CA ILE A 388 -26.28 -6.68 7.24
C ILE A 388 -27.75 -6.83 6.89
N GLN A 389 -28.61 -6.00 7.51
CA GLN A 389 -30.04 -5.98 7.25
C GLN A 389 -30.34 -5.47 5.82
N SER A 390 -29.72 -4.36 5.41
CA SER A 390 -29.96 -3.75 4.10
C SER A 390 -29.59 -4.67 2.93
N TYR A 391 -28.50 -5.44 3.07
CA TYR A 391 -28.06 -6.41 2.06
C TYR A 391 -28.68 -7.80 2.21
N ARG A 392 -29.57 -8.00 3.18
CA ARG A 392 -30.31 -9.25 3.44
C ARG A 392 -29.37 -10.45 3.58
N ILE A 393 -28.49 -10.39 4.55
CA ILE A 393 -27.59 -11.50 4.89
C ILE A 393 -28.36 -12.55 5.69
N ASP A 394 -28.34 -13.81 5.24
CA ASP A 394 -29.11 -14.90 5.86
C ASP A 394 -28.41 -15.51 7.07
N ARG A 395 -27.08 -15.47 7.11
CA ARG A 395 -26.29 -16.06 8.22
C ARG A 395 -25.00 -15.29 8.43
N ILE A 396 -24.62 -15.13 9.72
CA ILE A 396 -23.33 -14.57 10.11
C ILE A 396 -22.52 -15.60 10.88
N ILE A 397 -21.23 -15.66 10.58
CA ILE A 397 -20.20 -16.37 11.37
C ILE A 397 -19.24 -15.30 11.89
N GLY A 398 -19.29 -15.04 13.20
CA GLY A 398 -18.41 -14.07 13.87
C GLY A 398 -17.12 -14.71 14.35
N VAL A 399 -15.97 -14.05 14.12
CA VAL A 399 -14.66 -14.47 14.61
C VAL A 399 -14.06 -13.38 15.47
N GLY A 400 -13.94 -13.60 16.78
CA GLY A 400 -13.41 -12.62 17.72
C GLY A 400 -14.35 -12.32 18.88
N THR A 401 -13.97 -11.35 19.73
CA THR A 401 -14.72 -11.00 20.95
C THR A 401 -15.67 -9.84 20.75
N GLU A 402 -15.27 -8.83 20.00
CA GLU A 402 -16.06 -7.60 19.77
C GLU A 402 -17.23 -7.85 18.81
N ILE A 403 -17.08 -8.74 17.84
CA ILE A 403 -18.13 -9.11 16.89
C ILE A 403 -19.40 -9.65 17.58
N ARG A 404 -19.29 -10.16 18.80
CA ARG A 404 -20.44 -10.62 19.62
C ARG A 404 -21.47 -9.52 19.90
N ARG A 405 -21.09 -8.25 19.78
CA ARG A 405 -22.02 -7.12 19.90
C ARG A 405 -23.17 -7.20 18.90
N LEU A 406 -22.94 -7.80 17.72
CA LEU A 406 -23.97 -8.02 16.72
C LEU A 406 -25.09 -8.96 17.19
N GLU A 407 -24.85 -9.83 18.17
CA GLU A 407 -25.86 -10.75 18.70
C GLU A 407 -27.12 -10.03 19.23
N LYS A 408 -26.92 -8.82 19.74
CA LYS A 408 -28.00 -8.00 20.30
C LYS A 408 -28.69 -7.09 19.27
N LEU A 409 -28.07 -6.94 18.09
CA LEU A 409 -28.45 -5.96 17.07
C LEU A 409 -29.10 -6.59 15.84
N VAL A 410 -28.89 -7.89 15.62
CA VAL A 410 -29.40 -8.60 14.43
C VAL A 410 -30.07 -9.91 14.80
N GLU A 411 -31.30 -10.11 14.31
CA GLU A 411 -32.08 -11.36 14.44
C GLU A 411 -31.90 -12.22 13.18
N ILE A 412 -30.74 -12.90 13.03
CA ILE A 412 -30.47 -13.81 11.91
C ILE A 412 -29.79 -15.09 12.40
N GLY A 413 -29.76 -16.15 11.55
CA GLY A 413 -29.11 -17.42 11.90
C GLY A 413 -27.66 -17.25 12.32
N ARG A 414 -27.26 -17.84 13.46
CA ARG A 414 -25.98 -17.56 14.15
C ARG A 414 -25.08 -18.80 14.17
N ALA A 415 -23.79 -18.57 13.99
CA ALA A 415 -22.72 -19.48 14.41
C ALA A 415 -21.54 -18.67 14.94
N HIS A 416 -21.00 -19.07 16.11
CA HIS A 416 -19.77 -18.53 16.68
C HIS A 416 -18.68 -19.61 16.64
N VAL A 417 -17.45 -19.18 16.33
CA VAL A 417 -16.24 -19.99 16.45
C VAL A 417 -15.28 -19.29 17.38
#